data_2c22dc872a47f0694ab44e92ed5a005b
#
_entry.id   2c22dc872a47f0694ab44e92ed5a005b
#
_cell.length_a   1.000
_cell.length_b   1.000
_cell.length_c   1.000
_cell.angle_alpha   90.00
_cell.angle_beta   90.00
_cell.angle_gamma   90.00
#
_symmetry.space_group_name_H-M   'P 1'
#
loop_
_entity.id
_entity.type
_entity.pdbx_description
1 polymer ?
#
loop_
_entity_poly.entity_id
_entity_poly.type
_entity_poly.pdbx_seq_one_letter_code
_entity_poly.pdbx_strand_id
1 'polypeptide(L)'
;MNARLATAILLATCPFATALADTKVVLPDSQRFADTGRDFLLETTIPGDFKTLEGIVWGLLTLSSKRPDKRFSSPFFPDAISSTSHREGAQPLYMYFRGLRQDGSKVILRFTGDANRYLNNTAAIQELVKGALEATIRLHTTKSTTVYYEIDGQIVEEWDA
;
A
#
# COMPACT_ATOMS: atom_id res chain seq x y z
N MET A 1 27.43 -66.01 15.54
CA MET A 1 27.74 -64.62 15.06
C MET A 1 26.58 -64.10 14.29
N ASN A 2 25.73 -63.28 14.90
CA ASN A 2 24.54 -62.71 14.27
C ASN A 2 24.74 -61.19 14.13
N ALA A 3 24.98 -60.75 12.90
CA ALA A 3 25.05 -59.33 12.55
C ALA A 3 23.64 -58.80 12.36
N ARG A 4 23.22 -57.85 13.19
CA ARG A 4 21.97 -57.10 13.03
C ARG A 4 22.27 -55.88 12.17
N LEU A 5 21.68 -55.84 10.96
CA LEU A 5 21.62 -54.64 10.12
C LEU A 5 20.61 -53.66 10.77
N ALA A 6 21.06 -52.50 11.16
CA ALA A 6 20.21 -51.37 11.55
C ALA A 6 19.93 -50.53 10.29
N THR A 7 18.68 -50.58 9.83
CA THR A 7 18.22 -49.72 8.74
C THR A 7 17.86 -48.34 9.30
N ALA A 8 18.69 -47.35 9.03
CA ALA A 8 18.38 -45.96 9.36
C ALA A 8 17.39 -45.39 8.33
N ILE A 9 16.17 -45.12 8.77
CA ILE A 9 15.17 -44.40 7.97
C ILE A 9 15.48 -42.92 8.09
N LEU A 10 16.01 -42.33 7.02
CA LEU A 10 16.21 -40.88 6.91
C LEU A 10 14.85 -40.26 6.54
N LEU A 11 14.14 -39.70 7.53
CA LEU A 11 12.94 -38.86 7.28
C LEU A 11 13.42 -37.54 6.73
N ALA A 12 13.34 -37.36 5.41
CA ALA A 12 13.51 -36.10 4.75
C ALA A 12 12.30 -35.19 5.09
N THR A 13 12.43 -34.31 6.06
CA THR A 13 11.50 -33.24 6.30
C THR A 13 11.69 -32.20 5.20
N CYS A 14 10.87 -32.29 4.14
CA CYS A 14 10.71 -31.17 3.21
C CYS A 14 10.09 -30.00 3.97
N PRO A 15 10.75 -28.85 4.06
CA PRO A 15 10.06 -27.64 4.52
C PRO A 15 9.06 -27.28 3.44
N PHE A 16 7.77 -27.48 3.69
CA PHE A 16 6.72 -26.83 2.92
C PHE A 16 6.88 -25.33 3.14
N ALA A 17 7.62 -24.67 2.27
CA ALA A 17 7.53 -23.24 2.11
C ALA A 17 6.13 -22.98 1.55
N THR A 18 5.16 -22.69 2.44
CA THR A 18 3.88 -22.12 2.03
C THR A 18 4.21 -20.80 1.37
N ALA A 19 4.15 -20.75 0.05
CA ALA A 19 4.21 -19.50 -0.69
C ALA A 19 3.08 -18.64 -0.12
N LEU A 20 3.44 -17.56 0.57
CA LEU A 20 2.46 -16.57 1.00
C LEU A 20 1.79 -16.05 -0.28
N ALA A 21 0.47 -16.16 -0.34
CA ALA A 21 -0.27 -15.61 -1.47
C ALA A 21 -0.01 -14.10 -1.51
N ASP A 22 0.29 -13.59 -2.71
CA ASP A 22 0.54 -12.19 -2.93
C ASP A 22 -0.76 -11.45 -3.25
N THR A 23 -0.87 -10.22 -2.74
CA THR A 23 -2.00 -9.35 -3.04
C THR A 23 -1.60 -8.30 -4.08
N LYS A 24 -2.43 -8.13 -5.10
CA LYS A 24 -2.23 -7.12 -6.14
C LYS A 24 -2.48 -5.72 -5.61
N VAL A 25 -1.61 -4.79 -5.95
CA VAL A 25 -1.72 -3.37 -5.62
C VAL A 25 -1.19 -2.53 -6.78
N VAL A 26 -1.42 -1.22 -6.72
CA VAL A 26 -0.85 -0.25 -7.66
C VAL A 26 0.11 0.66 -6.92
N LEU A 27 1.32 0.80 -7.45
CA LEU A 27 2.36 1.64 -6.88
C LEU A 27 3.02 2.52 -7.95
N PRO A 28 3.59 3.67 -7.55
CA PRO A 28 4.37 4.49 -8.45
C PRO A 28 5.67 3.80 -8.89
N ASP A 29 5.93 3.82 -10.19
CA ASP A 29 7.23 3.54 -10.79
C ASP A 29 8.07 4.82 -10.72
N SER A 30 9.06 4.83 -9.84
CA SER A 30 9.89 6.02 -9.56
C SER A 30 10.64 6.51 -10.80
N GLN A 31 11.15 5.59 -11.63
CA GLN A 31 11.90 5.96 -12.83
C GLN A 31 10.95 6.58 -13.87
N ARG A 32 9.80 5.95 -14.10
CA ARG A 32 8.82 6.46 -15.07
C ARG A 32 8.24 7.80 -14.63
N PHE A 33 8.01 7.99 -13.33
CA PHE A 33 7.57 9.28 -12.79
C PHE A 33 8.61 10.38 -13.07
N ALA A 34 9.90 10.10 -12.81
CA ALA A 34 10.98 11.05 -13.05
C ALA A 34 11.16 11.38 -14.55
N ASP A 35 11.03 10.35 -15.42
CA ASP A 35 11.31 10.49 -16.86
C ASP A 35 10.16 11.16 -17.62
N THR A 36 8.92 10.86 -17.28
CA THR A 36 7.76 11.23 -18.09
C THR A 36 6.67 11.99 -17.36
N GLY A 37 6.58 11.83 -16.03
CA GLY A 37 5.46 12.33 -15.22
C GLY A 37 4.10 11.73 -15.60
N ARG A 38 4.05 10.65 -16.39
CA ARG A 38 2.81 10.05 -16.90
C ARG A 38 2.85 8.53 -16.79
N ASP A 39 1.66 7.92 -16.71
CA ASP A 39 1.47 6.45 -16.71
C ASP A 39 2.43 5.71 -15.76
N PHE A 40 2.75 6.33 -14.64
CA PHE A 40 3.72 5.82 -13.66
C PHE A 40 3.08 4.94 -12.60
N LEU A 41 1.76 4.88 -12.50
CA LEU A 41 1.03 4.00 -11.58
C LEU A 41 0.89 2.62 -12.22
N LEU A 42 1.61 1.64 -11.70
CA LEU A 42 1.66 0.29 -12.27
C LEU A 42 1.21 -0.76 -11.26
N GLU A 43 0.51 -1.79 -11.78
CA GLU A 43 0.13 -2.97 -11.00
C GLU A 43 1.39 -3.76 -10.58
N THR A 44 1.41 -4.16 -9.32
CA THR A 44 2.43 -5.03 -8.72
C THR A 44 1.81 -5.88 -7.62
N THR A 45 2.59 -6.64 -6.88
CA THR A 45 2.11 -7.43 -5.76
C THR A 45 2.84 -7.06 -4.48
N ILE A 46 2.16 -7.27 -3.34
CA ILE A 46 2.74 -7.19 -2.00
C ILE A 46 2.56 -8.55 -1.30
N PRO A 47 3.53 -8.95 -0.46
CA PRO A 47 3.40 -10.16 0.33
C PRO A 47 2.20 -10.08 1.28
N GLY A 48 1.39 -11.13 1.31
CA GLY A 48 0.24 -11.26 2.19
C GLY A 48 -1.05 -11.53 1.44
N ASP A 49 -1.89 -12.37 2.05
CA ASP A 49 -3.20 -12.74 1.53
C ASP A 49 -4.28 -11.93 2.23
N PHE A 50 -4.47 -10.69 1.81
CA PHE A 50 -5.47 -9.79 2.37
C PHE A 50 -6.85 -10.08 1.77
N LYS A 51 -7.81 -10.48 2.61
CA LYS A 51 -9.15 -10.92 2.19
C LYS A 51 -10.18 -9.79 2.14
N THR A 52 -9.91 -8.67 2.76
CA THR A 52 -10.82 -7.51 2.81
C THR A 52 -10.18 -6.31 2.15
N LEU A 53 -11.01 -5.42 1.61
CA LEU A 53 -10.53 -4.17 1.00
C LEU A 53 -9.75 -3.31 2.01
N GLU A 54 -10.21 -3.25 3.27
CA GLU A 54 -9.49 -2.56 4.34
C GLU A 54 -8.13 -3.19 4.61
N GLY A 55 -8.05 -4.53 4.65
CA GLY A 55 -6.78 -5.25 4.78
C GLY A 55 -5.81 -4.96 3.63
N ILE A 56 -6.31 -4.90 2.39
CA ILE A 56 -5.51 -4.55 1.21
C ILE A 56 -4.95 -3.13 1.32
N VAL A 57 -5.80 -2.17 1.70
CA VAL A 57 -5.38 -0.78 1.91
C VAL A 57 -4.36 -0.69 3.04
N TRP A 58 -4.60 -1.39 4.17
CA TRP A 58 -3.63 -1.47 5.26
C TRP A 58 -2.30 -2.06 4.83
N GLY A 59 -2.32 -3.18 4.09
CA GLY A 59 -1.12 -3.80 3.53
C GLY A 59 -0.34 -2.86 2.62
N LEU A 60 -1.04 -2.11 1.76
CA LEU A 60 -0.45 -1.09 0.89
C LEU A 60 0.20 0.03 1.70
N LEU A 61 -0.50 0.59 2.68
CA LEU A 61 -0.02 1.70 3.52
C LEU A 61 1.18 1.33 4.38
N THR A 62 1.24 0.08 4.87
CA THR A 62 2.34 -0.42 5.72
C THR A 62 3.55 -0.90 4.93
N LEU A 63 3.43 -0.96 3.61
CA LEU A 63 4.50 -1.42 2.76
C LEU A 63 5.72 -0.51 2.87
N SER A 64 6.79 -1.06 3.44
CA SER A 64 8.05 -0.34 3.63
C SER A 64 8.61 0.24 2.33
N SER A 65 9.22 1.42 2.41
CA SER A 65 10.00 2.00 1.31
C SER A 65 11.18 1.12 0.86
N LYS A 66 11.63 0.21 1.73
CA LYS A 66 12.69 -0.76 1.43
C LYS A 66 12.12 -2.00 0.74
N ARG A 67 11.72 -1.85 -0.51
CA ARG A 67 11.29 -2.98 -1.32
C ARG A 67 12.48 -3.68 -1.97
N PRO A 68 12.41 -5.01 -2.18
CA PRO A 68 13.39 -5.74 -3.00
C PRO A 68 13.47 -5.17 -4.43
N ASP A 69 12.34 -4.78 -4.99
CA ASP A 69 12.24 -4.12 -6.27
C ASP A 69 12.34 -2.61 -6.11
N LYS A 70 13.50 -2.06 -6.49
CA LYS A 70 13.79 -0.62 -6.44
C LYS A 70 13.00 0.20 -7.46
N ARG A 71 12.31 -0.43 -8.39
CA ARG A 71 11.49 0.23 -9.40
C ARG A 71 10.31 0.97 -8.77
N PHE A 72 9.67 0.34 -7.76
CA PHE A 72 8.50 0.89 -7.12
C PHE A 72 8.87 1.66 -5.85
N SER A 73 8.27 2.82 -5.66
CA SER A 73 8.33 3.60 -4.43
C SER A 73 7.04 3.47 -3.63
N SER A 74 7.16 3.61 -2.31
CA SER A 74 6.01 3.76 -1.43
C SER A 74 5.85 5.24 -1.07
N PRO A 75 4.77 5.91 -1.52
CA PRO A 75 4.58 7.33 -1.25
C PRO A 75 4.01 7.60 0.16
N PHE A 76 3.85 6.57 0.98
CA PHE A 76 3.14 6.62 2.27
C PHE A 76 4.06 6.83 3.48
N PHE A 77 5.33 7.17 3.24
CA PHE A 77 6.33 7.38 4.27
C PHE A 77 6.88 8.80 4.23
N PRO A 78 7.38 9.34 5.36
CA PRO A 78 7.87 10.73 5.42
C PRO A 78 8.92 11.09 4.37
N ASP A 79 9.74 10.12 3.94
CA ASP A 79 10.77 10.33 2.92
C ASP A 79 10.19 10.72 1.54
N ALA A 80 8.93 10.37 1.28
CA ALA A 80 8.24 10.74 0.05
C ALA A 80 7.74 12.19 0.06
N ILE A 81 7.68 12.83 1.24
CA ILE A 81 7.23 14.22 1.39
C ILE A 81 8.39 15.15 1.04
N SER A 82 8.25 15.91 -0.05
CA SER A 82 9.30 16.80 -0.54
C SER A 82 9.50 18.05 0.33
N SER A 83 8.41 18.57 0.90
CA SER A 83 8.47 19.78 1.75
C SER A 83 9.00 19.47 3.14
N THR A 84 10.02 20.20 3.58
CA THR A 84 10.60 20.05 4.92
C THR A 84 9.56 20.33 6.02
N SER A 85 8.73 21.35 5.85
CA SER A 85 7.71 21.73 6.84
C SER A 85 6.63 20.64 7.02
N HIS A 86 6.27 19.93 5.95
CA HIS A 86 5.32 18.82 6.03
C HIS A 86 5.98 17.53 6.53
N ARG A 87 7.29 17.36 6.31
CA ARG A 87 8.04 16.19 6.75
C ARG A 87 8.37 16.21 8.24
N GLU A 88 8.61 17.37 8.81
CA GLU A 88 8.99 17.50 10.22
C GLU A 88 7.89 16.98 11.14
N GLY A 89 8.23 15.96 11.94
CA GLY A 89 7.29 15.26 12.82
C GLY A 89 6.27 14.36 12.13
N ALA A 90 6.32 14.21 10.78
CA ALA A 90 5.42 13.30 10.07
C ALA A 90 5.73 11.84 10.43
N GLN A 91 4.68 11.08 10.68
CA GLN A 91 4.73 9.61 10.80
C GLN A 91 4.26 8.98 9.48
N PRO A 92 4.55 7.70 9.21
CA PRO A 92 4.00 7.00 8.06
C PRO A 92 2.47 7.11 7.99
N LEU A 93 1.91 7.21 6.79
CA LEU A 93 0.48 7.47 6.57
C LEU A 93 -0.44 6.45 7.25
N TYR A 94 0.01 5.19 7.39
CA TYR A 94 -0.76 4.16 8.10
C TYR A 94 -1.03 4.51 9.57
N MET A 95 -0.19 5.31 10.21
CA MET A 95 -0.39 5.72 11.61
C MET A 95 -1.63 6.61 11.77
N TYR A 96 -2.03 7.29 10.71
CA TYR A 96 -3.21 8.15 10.68
C TYR A 96 -4.46 7.45 10.15
N PHE A 97 -4.34 6.28 9.54
CA PHE A 97 -5.45 5.52 8.99
C PHE A 97 -6.37 4.98 10.10
N ARG A 98 -7.67 5.15 9.94
CA ARG A 98 -8.72 4.77 10.90
C ARG A 98 -9.72 3.78 10.34
N GLY A 99 -9.43 3.23 9.18
CA GLY A 99 -10.26 2.25 8.52
C GLY A 99 -10.94 2.76 7.26
N LEU A 100 -11.83 1.93 6.74
CA LEU A 100 -12.52 2.15 5.49
C LEU A 100 -14.01 1.85 5.68
N ARG A 101 -14.86 2.63 5.02
CA ARG A 101 -16.28 2.35 4.88
C ARG A 101 -16.65 2.24 3.41
N GLN A 102 -17.41 1.23 3.06
CA GLN A 102 -17.95 1.07 1.71
C GLN A 102 -19.47 1.22 1.72
N ASP A 103 -19.99 2.03 0.79
CA ASP A 103 -21.41 2.25 0.59
C ASP A 103 -21.70 2.22 -0.91
N GLY A 104 -22.16 1.08 -1.39
CA GLY A 104 -22.34 0.81 -2.82
C GLY A 104 -21.04 0.99 -3.60
N SER A 105 -21.04 1.92 -4.55
CA SER A 105 -19.86 2.28 -5.36
C SER A 105 -18.95 3.32 -4.71
N LYS A 106 -19.26 3.77 -3.48
CA LYS A 106 -18.45 4.74 -2.74
C LYS A 106 -17.58 4.01 -1.73
N VAL A 107 -16.30 4.37 -1.71
CA VAL A 107 -15.33 3.93 -0.70
C VAL A 107 -14.82 5.16 0.01
N ILE A 108 -14.93 5.18 1.33
CA ILE A 108 -14.51 6.29 2.18
C ILE A 108 -13.33 5.84 3.01
N LEU A 109 -12.16 6.38 2.74
CA LEU A 109 -10.95 6.19 3.52
C LEU A 109 -10.94 7.18 4.69
N ARG A 110 -10.78 6.69 5.91
CA ARG A 110 -10.88 7.49 7.12
C ARG A 110 -9.50 7.69 7.73
N PHE A 111 -9.17 8.94 8.01
CA PHE A 111 -7.88 9.35 8.58
C PHE A 111 -8.06 10.36 9.73
N THR A 112 -6.98 10.60 10.47
CA THR A 112 -6.85 11.75 11.38
C THR A 112 -6.18 12.93 10.69
N GLY A 113 -6.29 14.14 11.27
CA GLY A 113 -5.87 15.42 10.68
C GLY A 113 -4.43 15.48 10.17
N ASP A 114 -3.51 14.79 10.84
CA ASP A 114 -2.10 14.74 10.39
C ASP A 114 -1.90 14.02 9.05
N ALA A 115 -2.88 13.25 8.56
CA ALA A 115 -2.86 12.71 7.21
C ALA A 115 -2.83 13.80 6.12
N ASN A 116 -3.24 15.03 6.44
CA ASN A 116 -3.14 16.19 5.54
C ASN A 116 -1.71 16.43 5.06
N ARG A 117 -0.70 16.03 5.81
CA ARG A 117 0.71 16.10 5.39
C ARG A 117 1.00 15.33 4.10
N TYR A 118 0.19 14.31 3.82
CA TYR A 118 0.26 13.47 2.63
C TYR A 118 -0.85 13.80 1.62
N LEU A 119 -2.07 13.91 2.13
CA LEU A 119 -3.28 14.02 1.31
C LEU A 119 -3.53 15.43 0.80
N ASN A 120 -3.10 16.46 1.55
CA ASN A 120 -3.16 17.87 1.17
C ASN A 120 -1.74 18.44 1.06
N ASN A 121 -1.02 18.04 0.04
CA ASN A 121 0.36 18.42 -0.23
C ASN A 121 0.45 18.99 -1.66
N THR A 122 1.65 19.10 -2.22
CA THR A 122 1.80 19.50 -3.62
C THR A 122 1.05 18.56 -4.57
N ALA A 123 0.61 19.04 -5.72
CA ALA A 123 -0.12 18.24 -6.71
C ALA A 123 0.59 16.92 -7.04
N ALA A 124 1.93 16.93 -7.17
CA ALA A 124 2.71 15.73 -7.43
C ALA A 124 2.61 14.69 -6.31
N ILE A 125 2.70 15.11 -5.04
CA ILE A 125 2.57 14.19 -3.89
C ILE A 125 1.14 13.67 -3.78
N GLN A 126 0.15 14.53 -3.97
CA GLN A 126 -1.26 14.12 -3.99
C GLN A 126 -1.51 13.06 -5.07
N GLU A 127 -0.98 13.26 -6.28
CA GLU A 127 -1.12 12.31 -7.38
C GLU A 127 -0.48 10.96 -7.07
N LEU A 128 0.69 10.93 -6.44
CA LEU A 128 1.35 9.71 -6.03
C LEU A 128 0.56 8.97 -4.92
N VAL A 129 0.16 9.67 -3.87
CA VAL A 129 -0.50 9.08 -2.69
C VAL A 129 -1.93 8.65 -3.03
N LYS A 130 -2.76 9.59 -3.49
CA LYS A 130 -4.17 9.33 -3.81
C LYS A 130 -4.28 8.39 -5.01
N GLY A 131 -3.47 8.61 -6.06
CA GLY A 131 -3.46 7.77 -7.23
C GLY A 131 -3.17 6.30 -6.92
N ALA A 132 -2.19 6.01 -6.09
CA ALA A 132 -1.88 4.64 -5.68
C ALA A 132 -3.02 4.00 -4.85
N LEU A 133 -3.61 4.75 -3.91
CA LEU A 133 -4.76 4.30 -3.11
C LEU A 133 -5.98 4.01 -3.99
N GLU A 134 -6.37 4.97 -4.80
CA GLU A 134 -7.56 4.88 -5.65
C GLU A 134 -7.44 3.80 -6.72
N ALA A 135 -6.28 3.71 -7.38
CA ALA A 135 -6.04 2.68 -8.37
C ALA A 135 -6.06 1.28 -7.73
N THR A 136 -5.47 1.11 -6.54
CA THR A 136 -5.53 -0.16 -5.80
C THR A 136 -6.97 -0.51 -5.40
N ILE A 137 -7.75 0.44 -4.90
CA ILE A 137 -9.15 0.22 -4.55
C ILE A 137 -9.96 -0.20 -5.78
N ARG A 138 -9.80 0.50 -6.91
CA ARG A 138 -10.49 0.17 -8.17
C ARG A 138 -10.08 -1.20 -8.73
N LEU A 139 -8.87 -1.66 -8.47
CA LEU A 139 -8.40 -2.99 -8.85
C LEU A 139 -9.18 -4.10 -8.13
N HIS A 140 -9.63 -3.85 -6.89
CA HIS A 140 -10.35 -4.82 -6.04
C HIS A 140 -11.86 -4.57 -5.95
N THR A 141 -12.37 -3.55 -6.62
CA THR A 141 -13.78 -3.21 -6.67
C THR A 141 -14.26 -3.11 -8.11
N THR A 142 -14.67 -1.94 -8.54
CA THR A 142 -15.06 -1.65 -9.93
C THR A 142 -14.40 -0.36 -10.41
N LYS A 143 -14.26 -0.21 -11.73
CA LYS A 143 -13.73 1.04 -12.32
C LYS A 143 -14.58 2.26 -12.02
N SER A 144 -15.87 2.07 -11.73
CA SER A 144 -16.81 3.14 -11.37
C SER A 144 -16.79 3.49 -9.87
N THR A 145 -15.94 2.82 -9.07
CA THR A 145 -15.82 3.14 -7.65
C THR A 145 -15.24 4.53 -7.46
N THR A 146 -15.96 5.35 -6.69
CA THR A 146 -15.51 6.69 -6.28
C THR A 146 -14.89 6.59 -4.88
N VAL A 147 -13.69 7.12 -4.73
CA VAL A 147 -12.98 7.13 -3.45
C VAL A 147 -13.07 8.52 -2.84
N TYR A 148 -13.48 8.56 -1.59
CA TYR A 148 -13.56 9.76 -0.76
C TYR A 148 -12.57 9.64 0.40
N TYR A 149 -12.18 10.79 0.92
CA TYR A 149 -11.30 10.90 2.07
C TYR A 149 -12.04 11.60 3.21
N GLU A 150 -12.11 10.96 4.36
CA GLU A 150 -12.65 11.53 5.59
C GLU A 150 -11.50 11.83 6.54
N ILE A 151 -11.37 13.06 6.98
CA ILE A 151 -10.35 13.50 7.94
C ILE A 151 -11.06 14.05 9.18
N ASP A 152 -10.78 13.46 10.33
CA ASP A 152 -11.41 13.81 11.62
C ASP A 152 -12.96 13.83 11.55
N GLY A 153 -13.53 12.88 10.79
CA GLY A 153 -14.98 12.73 10.64
C GLY A 153 -15.63 13.62 9.59
N GLN A 154 -14.85 14.41 8.85
CA GLN A 154 -15.34 15.25 7.77
C GLN A 154 -14.85 14.75 6.41
N ILE A 155 -15.76 14.61 5.45
CA ILE A 155 -15.39 14.29 4.09
C ILE A 155 -14.78 15.54 3.44
N VAL A 156 -13.58 15.35 2.88
CA VAL A 156 -12.88 16.39 2.14
C VAL A 156 -13.33 16.34 0.69
N GLU A 157 -14.03 17.38 0.25
CA GLU A 157 -14.57 17.48 -1.12
C GLU A 157 -13.59 18.22 -2.05
N GLU A 158 -12.87 19.21 -1.52
CA GLU A 158 -11.89 20.00 -2.27
C GLU A 158 -10.54 19.99 -1.54
N TRP A 159 -9.48 19.95 -2.31
CA TRP A 159 -8.10 19.99 -1.82
C TRP A 159 -7.44 21.26 -2.32
N ASP A 160 -6.82 21.99 -1.41
CA ASP A 160 -5.98 23.12 -1.80
C ASP A 160 -4.79 22.60 -2.63
N ALA A 161 -4.58 23.17 -3.80
CA ALA A 161 -3.54 22.81 -4.75
C ALA A 161 -2.25 23.64 -4.51
#